data_d6786dfca8f2f2ce03021471dfd68012
#
_entry.id   d6786dfca8f2f2ce03021471dfd68012
#
_cell.length_a   1.000
_cell.length_b   1.000
_cell.length_c   1.000
_cell.angle_alpha   90.00
_cell.angle_beta   90.00
_cell.angle_gamma   90.00
#
_symmetry.space_group_name_H-M   'P 1'
#
loop_
_entity.id
_entity.type
_entity.pdbx_description
1 polymer ?
#
loop_
_entity_poly.entity_id
_entity_poly.type
_entity_poly.pdbx_seq_one_letter_code
_entity_poly.pdbx_strand_id
1 'polypeptide(L)'
;MKKICFTICALFTTATWNAAAAGPDHVDITWMSIANIHYQIGPLGVLTDGYITRIPENQFHGGGGGYAYTAKPWKPDVAAVSRVLDAIGGPEKIKLLLTGHSHWDHSFDTATWSKLTGAPVIGSQTTCFETMAENLPAERCRPVYGLEKMELAPGVTLRVVRWNHSGDPAKNWEQHDPVELEDIPRQDPATGGLKAGVAEDFPNGGGNRGFLFTVDGPKGRYSWYYHNSASAVDLDVPIVIKGVDYGAPIENLKRAMRDAGLDSVDLWIGTGGLPVAKLVVPVLKPKAHIPIHWDGLWQPFEAGMPWPFSDPADEEYLAQAGVTLIKPAQYMDKWRLDSAGVRPVENSAIKKSLGFTDVQSFGDK
;
A
#
# COMPACT_ATOMS: atom_id res chain seq x y z
N MET A 1 -69.08 1.04 -45.99
CA MET A 1 -67.61 0.75 -45.83
C MET A 1 -66.98 1.83 -44.93
N LYS A 2 -66.81 1.53 -43.64
CA LYS A 2 -66.16 2.48 -42.68
C LYS A 2 -64.63 2.18 -42.65
N LYS A 3 -63.77 3.15 -43.02
CA LYS A 3 -62.32 3.08 -42.90
C LYS A 3 -61.96 3.43 -41.44
N ILE A 4 -61.35 2.46 -40.74
CA ILE A 4 -60.79 2.65 -39.42
C ILE A 4 -59.31 3.05 -39.65
N CYS A 5 -58.96 4.25 -39.22
CA CYS A 5 -57.59 4.75 -39.23
C CYS A 5 -56.93 4.37 -37.89
N PHE A 6 -55.92 3.50 -37.92
CA PHE A 6 -55.07 3.20 -36.74
C PHE A 6 -53.94 4.20 -36.66
N THR A 7 -53.96 5.04 -35.63
CA THR A 7 -52.85 5.94 -35.28
C THR A 7 -51.90 5.14 -34.39
N ILE A 8 -50.72 4.83 -34.91
CA ILE A 8 -49.63 4.22 -34.12
C ILE A 8 -48.94 5.33 -33.36
N CYS A 9 -49.16 5.41 -32.04
CA CYS A 9 -48.36 6.23 -31.12
C CYS A 9 -47.05 5.51 -30.86
N ALA A 10 -45.94 5.98 -31.46
CA ALA A 10 -44.59 5.51 -31.11
C ALA A 10 -44.18 6.14 -29.78
N LEU A 11 -44.17 5.33 -28.72
CA LEU A 11 -43.56 5.70 -27.44
C LEU A 11 -42.04 5.65 -27.60
N PHE A 12 -41.42 6.81 -27.75
CA PHE A 12 -39.96 6.95 -27.57
C PHE A 12 -39.65 6.87 -26.05
N THR A 13 -39.24 5.70 -25.58
CA THR A 13 -38.58 5.59 -24.28
C THR A 13 -37.19 6.19 -24.40
N THR A 14 -37.03 7.40 -23.92
CA THR A 14 -35.71 7.98 -23.69
C THR A 14 -35.01 7.15 -22.60
N ALA A 15 -34.07 6.29 -23.00
CA ALA A 15 -33.17 5.66 -22.07
C ALA A 15 -32.34 6.77 -21.42
N THR A 16 -32.69 7.11 -20.19
CA THR A 16 -31.79 7.92 -19.34
C THR A 16 -30.55 7.09 -19.06
N TRP A 17 -29.47 7.37 -19.74
CA TRP A 17 -28.18 6.90 -19.33
C TRP A 17 -27.89 7.54 -17.97
N ASN A 18 -27.96 6.74 -16.90
CA ASN A 18 -27.42 7.15 -15.62
C ASN A 18 -25.92 7.35 -15.86
N ALA A 19 -25.47 8.59 -15.96
CA ALA A 19 -24.05 8.90 -15.89
C ALA A 19 -23.53 8.31 -14.58
N ALA A 20 -22.54 7.43 -14.67
CA ALA A 20 -21.88 6.92 -13.47
C ALA A 20 -21.47 8.12 -12.62
N ALA A 21 -21.74 8.04 -11.31
CA ALA A 21 -21.39 9.13 -10.42
C ALA A 21 -19.89 9.40 -10.51
N ALA A 22 -19.51 10.64 -10.74
CA ALA A 22 -18.12 11.03 -10.81
C ALA A 22 -17.43 10.78 -9.46
N GLY A 23 -16.20 10.31 -9.49
CA GLY A 23 -15.35 10.18 -8.32
C GLY A 23 -14.93 11.55 -7.75
N PRO A 24 -14.20 11.54 -6.62
CA PRO A 24 -13.70 12.77 -6.00
C PRO A 24 -12.76 13.57 -6.91
N ASP A 25 -12.69 14.90 -6.67
CA ASP A 25 -11.82 15.82 -7.40
C ASP A 25 -10.33 15.53 -7.23
N HIS A 26 -9.95 14.96 -6.09
CA HIS A 26 -8.56 14.71 -5.70
C HIS A 26 -8.46 13.61 -4.64
N VAL A 27 -7.25 13.13 -4.45
CA VAL A 27 -6.83 12.36 -3.27
C VAL A 27 -5.78 13.15 -2.50
N ASP A 28 -5.92 13.20 -1.19
CA ASP A 28 -4.87 13.63 -0.28
C ASP A 28 -4.08 12.39 0.17
N ILE A 29 -2.77 12.43 0.03
CA ILE A 29 -1.83 11.33 0.26
C ILE A 29 -0.91 11.75 1.40
N THR A 30 -0.92 11.00 2.50
CA THR A 30 -0.05 11.27 3.67
C THR A 30 0.89 10.09 3.86
N TRP A 31 2.19 10.33 3.76
CA TRP A 31 3.21 9.33 4.09
C TRP A 31 3.47 9.31 5.60
N MET A 32 3.26 8.16 6.21
CA MET A 32 3.33 8.03 7.67
C MET A 32 4.63 7.40 8.16
N SER A 33 5.41 6.78 7.31
CA SER A 33 6.72 6.14 7.45
C SER A 33 6.77 4.83 6.67
N ILE A 34 7.93 4.27 6.42
CA ILE A 34 8.13 2.99 5.70
C ILE A 34 7.26 2.98 4.44
N ALA A 35 6.31 2.06 4.38
CA ALA A 35 5.34 1.92 3.30
C ALA A 35 3.91 2.32 3.72
N ASN A 36 3.77 2.98 4.86
CA ASN A 36 2.48 3.34 5.43
C ASN A 36 1.94 4.61 4.78
N ILE A 37 0.91 4.49 3.98
CA ILE A 37 0.30 5.64 3.28
C ILE A 37 -1.19 5.72 3.63
N HIS A 38 -1.60 6.88 4.11
CA HIS A 38 -3.01 7.21 4.25
C HIS A 38 -3.48 8.01 3.03
N TYR A 39 -4.50 7.50 2.35
CA TYR A 39 -5.18 8.14 1.22
C TYR A 39 -6.55 8.63 1.67
N GLN A 40 -6.84 9.91 1.54
CA GLN A 40 -8.19 10.45 1.69
C GLN A 40 -8.77 10.76 0.31
N ILE A 41 -9.65 9.89 -0.20
CA ILE A 41 -10.27 9.93 -1.52
C ILE A 41 -11.73 10.37 -1.35
N GLY A 42 -11.97 11.68 -1.27
CA GLY A 42 -13.28 12.20 -0.84
C GLY A 42 -13.66 11.66 0.54
N PRO A 43 -14.81 10.98 0.72
CA PRO A 43 -15.21 10.39 2.00
C PRO A 43 -14.50 9.06 2.32
N LEU A 44 -13.84 8.44 1.34
CA LEU A 44 -13.15 7.16 1.49
C LEU A 44 -11.74 7.38 2.02
N GLY A 45 -11.46 6.94 3.25
CA GLY A 45 -10.10 6.84 3.78
C GLY A 45 -9.55 5.43 3.57
N VAL A 46 -8.37 5.32 2.97
CA VAL A 46 -7.66 4.05 2.76
C VAL A 46 -6.29 4.15 3.42
N LEU A 47 -5.91 3.14 4.18
CA LEU A 47 -4.57 3.00 4.73
C LEU A 47 -3.89 1.80 4.10
N THR A 48 -2.68 2.00 3.55
CA THR A 48 -1.81 0.88 3.14
C THR A 48 -0.84 0.56 4.26
N ASP A 49 -0.69 -0.75 4.57
CA ASP A 49 0.16 -1.31 5.61
C ASP A 49 -0.18 -0.75 7.02
N GLY A 50 0.60 0.15 7.58
CA GLY A 50 0.24 0.83 8.84
C GLY A 50 1.11 0.43 10.03
N TYR A 51 2.32 -0.09 9.83
CA TYR A 51 3.22 -0.51 10.90
C TYR A 51 3.76 0.70 11.70
N ILE A 52 3.30 0.84 12.95
CA ILE A 52 3.66 1.92 13.89
C ILE A 52 4.38 1.38 15.14
N THR A 53 4.14 0.12 15.49
CA THR A 53 4.62 -0.51 16.73
C THR A 53 6.15 -0.43 16.92
N ARG A 54 6.96 -0.56 15.89
CA ARG A 54 8.44 -0.47 15.95
C ARG A 54 9.09 -1.38 16.98
N ILE A 55 9.24 -2.66 16.61
CA ILE A 55 9.99 -3.63 17.43
C ILE A 55 11.47 -3.19 17.42
N PRO A 56 12.13 -2.98 18.59
CA PRO A 56 13.53 -2.55 18.62
C PRO A 56 14.48 -3.55 17.97
N GLU A 57 15.42 -3.06 17.19
CA GLU A 57 16.39 -3.88 16.43
C GLU A 57 17.14 -4.90 17.30
N ASN A 58 17.65 -4.47 18.47
CA ASN A 58 18.38 -5.32 19.38
C ASN A 58 17.52 -6.43 20.06
N GLN A 59 16.22 -6.33 19.91
CA GLN A 59 15.28 -7.34 20.38
C GLN A 59 14.73 -8.19 19.24
N PHE A 60 14.71 -7.66 18.05
CA PHE A 60 14.29 -8.33 16.84
C PHE A 60 15.37 -9.31 16.35
N HIS A 61 16.60 -8.85 16.22
CA HIS A 61 17.75 -9.70 15.88
C HIS A 61 18.23 -10.46 17.12
N GLY A 62 17.60 -11.58 17.41
CA GLY A 62 17.83 -12.40 18.62
C GLY A 62 19.17 -13.13 18.68
N GLY A 63 20.25 -12.60 18.14
CA GLY A 63 21.62 -13.09 18.33
C GLY A 63 21.98 -14.39 17.61
N GLY A 64 21.12 -14.94 16.78
CA GLY A 64 21.30 -16.23 16.12
C GLY A 64 21.91 -16.21 14.75
N GLY A 65 22.19 -15.04 14.17
CA GLY A 65 22.64 -14.90 12.78
C GLY A 65 21.64 -15.45 11.76
N GLY A 66 21.47 -14.81 10.62
CA GLY A 66 20.49 -15.20 9.61
C GLY A 66 19.06 -14.80 9.96
N TYR A 67 18.11 -15.54 9.45
CA TYR A 67 16.66 -15.26 9.53
C TYR A 67 15.98 -15.72 10.81
N ALA A 68 16.72 -16.17 11.83
CA ALA A 68 16.20 -16.37 13.17
C ALA A 68 15.88 -15.00 13.79
N TYR A 69 15.02 -14.25 13.11
CA TYR A 69 14.36 -13.10 13.69
C TYR A 69 13.59 -13.57 14.90
N THR A 70 13.49 -12.73 15.87
CA THR A 70 13.04 -13.03 17.20
C THR A 70 11.98 -14.14 17.29
N ALA A 71 12.33 -15.29 17.87
CA ALA A 71 11.36 -16.24 18.37
C ALA A 71 10.56 -15.68 19.55
N LYS A 72 10.85 -14.44 19.98
CA LYS A 72 10.18 -13.75 21.06
C LYS A 72 8.84 -13.19 20.57
N PRO A 73 7.72 -13.55 21.21
CA PRO A 73 6.42 -13.02 20.86
C PRO A 73 6.28 -11.53 21.18
N TRP A 74 5.65 -10.79 20.26
CA TRP A 74 5.36 -9.37 20.40
C TRP A 74 3.87 -9.09 20.25
N LYS A 75 3.43 -7.97 20.83
CA LYS A 75 2.09 -7.40 20.62
C LYS A 75 2.20 -6.06 19.94
N PRO A 76 1.19 -5.69 19.14
CA PRO A 76 1.05 -4.32 18.65
C PRO A 76 1.00 -3.30 19.79
N ASP A 77 1.66 -2.16 19.61
CA ASP A 77 1.52 -1.01 20.50
C ASP A 77 0.24 -0.24 20.16
N VAL A 78 -0.86 -0.67 20.78
CA VAL A 78 -2.19 -0.08 20.58
C VAL A 78 -2.20 1.41 20.90
N ALA A 79 -1.39 1.86 21.89
CA ALA A 79 -1.34 3.27 22.25
C ALA A 79 -0.65 4.12 21.18
N ALA A 80 0.45 3.62 20.59
CA ALA A 80 1.13 4.27 19.48
C ALA A 80 0.22 4.36 18.25
N VAL A 81 -0.45 3.26 17.87
CA VAL A 81 -1.41 3.23 16.76
C VAL A 81 -2.57 4.20 17.01
N SER A 82 -3.16 4.20 18.23
CA SER A 82 -4.27 5.12 18.58
C SER A 82 -3.86 6.58 18.48
N ARG A 83 -2.66 6.91 18.94
CA ARG A 83 -2.14 8.29 18.86
C ARG A 83 -2.03 8.78 17.41
N VAL A 84 -1.56 7.92 16.49
CA VAL A 84 -1.50 8.25 15.07
C VAL A 84 -2.90 8.37 14.47
N LEU A 85 -3.81 7.45 14.84
CA LEU A 85 -5.21 7.50 14.41
C LEU A 85 -5.89 8.80 14.84
N ASP A 86 -5.72 9.20 16.07
CA ASP A 86 -6.27 10.47 16.61
C ASP A 86 -5.70 11.68 15.84
N ALA A 87 -4.38 11.66 15.57
CA ALA A 87 -3.71 12.73 14.84
C ALA A 87 -4.25 12.92 13.41
N ILE A 88 -4.58 11.84 12.71
CA ILE A 88 -5.17 11.92 11.36
C ILE A 88 -6.68 12.23 11.37
N GLY A 89 -7.30 12.35 12.53
CA GLY A 89 -8.69 12.77 12.70
C GLY A 89 -9.66 11.67 13.14
N GLY A 90 -9.14 10.55 13.65
CA GLY A 90 -9.93 9.50 14.29
C GLY A 90 -10.44 8.40 13.36
N PRO A 91 -11.26 7.46 13.89
CA PRO A 91 -11.68 6.23 13.21
C PRO A 91 -12.38 6.44 11.86
N GLU A 92 -13.07 7.57 11.72
CA GLU A 92 -13.81 7.91 10.50
C GLU A 92 -12.89 8.17 9.29
N LYS A 93 -11.59 8.36 9.52
CA LYS A 93 -10.58 8.62 8.48
C LYS A 93 -10.04 7.36 7.82
N ILE A 94 -10.38 6.17 8.33
CA ILE A 94 -9.97 4.90 7.74
C ILE A 94 -11.21 4.03 7.54
N LYS A 95 -11.52 3.73 6.28
CA LYS A 95 -12.66 2.92 5.86
C LYS A 95 -12.22 1.62 5.20
N LEU A 96 -10.93 1.50 4.85
CA LEU A 96 -10.35 0.33 4.21
C LEU A 96 -8.87 0.24 4.58
N LEU A 97 -8.41 -0.97 4.88
CA LEU A 97 -7.00 -1.32 5.06
C LEU A 97 -6.54 -2.18 3.90
N LEU A 98 -5.40 -1.85 3.31
CA LEU A 98 -4.73 -2.63 2.28
C LEU A 98 -3.37 -3.06 2.80
N THR A 99 -3.02 -4.33 2.69
CA THR A 99 -1.69 -4.82 3.05
C THR A 99 -1.00 -5.37 1.81
N GLY A 100 0.18 -4.82 1.49
CA GLY A 100 0.93 -5.20 0.31
C GLY A 100 1.49 -6.62 0.41
N HIS A 101 2.06 -6.98 1.56
CA HIS A 101 2.44 -8.35 1.92
C HIS A 101 2.46 -8.52 3.44
N SER A 102 2.70 -9.74 3.90
CA SER A 102 2.47 -10.12 5.29
C SER A 102 3.72 -10.12 6.18
N HIS A 103 4.82 -9.48 5.77
CA HIS A 103 5.91 -9.24 6.70
C HIS A 103 5.50 -8.27 7.81
N TRP A 104 6.13 -8.43 8.98
CA TRP A 104 5.81 -7.71 10.20
C TRP A 104 5.85 -6.18 10.04
N ASP A 105 6.79 -5.65 9.29
CA ASP A 105 6.94 -4.21 9.04
C ASP A 105 5.84 -3.63 8.11
N HIS A 106 4.89 -4.48 7.68
CA HIS A 106 3.72 -4.11 6.91
C HIS A 106 2.42 -4.50 7.60
N SER A 107 2.28 -5.76 8.07
CA SER A 107 1.00 -6.31 8.53
C SER A 107 0.83 -6.38 10.04
N PHE A 108 1.88 -6.16 10.85
CA PHE A 108 1.86 -6.38 12.30
C PHE A 108 0.76 -5.60 13.05
N ASP A 109 0.49 -4.37 12.64
CA ASP A 109 -0.53 -3.52 13.26
C ASP A 109 -1.90 -3.59 12.55
N THR A 110 -2.05 -4.37 11.49
CA THR A 110 -3.27 -4.40 10.65
C THR A 110 -4.52 -4.75 11.45
N ALA A 111 -4.46 -5.77 12.31
CA ALA A 111 -5.59 -6.14 13.17
C ALA A 111 -5.95 -5.03 14.16
N THR A 112 -4.95 -4.34 14.71
CA THR A 112 -5.14 -3.21 15.62
C THR A 112 -5.85 -2.05 14.93
N TRP A 113 -5.41 -1.65 13.74
CA TRP A 113 -6.09 -0.65 12.93
C TRP A 113 -7.55 -1.03 12.65
N SER A 114 -7.79 -2.28 12.22
CA SER A 114 -9.15 -2.75 11.94
C SER A 114 -10.06 -2.74 13.17
N LYS A 115 -9.55 -3.12 14.35
CA LYS A 115 -10.31 -3.08 15.60
C LYS A 115 -10.65 -1.65 16.02
N LEU A 116 -9.72 -0.71 15.89
CA LEU A 116 -9.90 0.68 16.29
C LEU A 116 -10.86 1.45 15.35
N THR A 117 -10.85 1.12 14.05
CA THR A 117 -11.59 1.89 13.03
C THR A 117 -12.87 1.22 12.56
N GLY A 118 -12.99 -0.09 12.76
CA GLY A 118 -14.03 -0.87 12.12
C GLY A 118 -13.78 -1.16 10.64
N ALA A 119 -12.67 -0.72 10.03
CA ALA A 119 -12.38 -0.91 8.62
C ALA A 119 -12.07 -2.38 8.27
N PRO A 120 -12.60 -2.90 7.15
CA PRO A 120 -12.20 -4.20 6.61
C PRO A 120 -10.76 -4.16 6.10
N VAL A 121 -10.16 -5.35 6.00
CA VAL A 121 -8.79 -5.58 5.50
C VAL A 121 -8.87 -6.26 4.13
N ILE A 122 -7.99 -5.86 3.21
CA ILE A 122 -7.68 -6.56 1.96
C ILE A 122 -6.17 -6.84 1.96
N GLY A 123 -5.77 -8.09 1.86
CA GLY A 123 -4.37 -8.50 1.87
C GLY A 123 -4.18 -9.92 1.34
N SER A 124 -3.08 -10.58 1.68
CA SER A 124 -2.90 -12.00 1.37
C SER A 124 -3.76 -12.89 2.26
N GLN A 125 -3.88 -14.18 1.92
CA GLN A 125 -4.49 -15.16 2.83
C GLN A 125 -3.72 -15.21 4.15
N THR A 126 -2.39 -15.12 4.10
CA THR A 126 -1.55 -15.06 5.30
C THR A 126 -1.85 -13.84 6.15
N THR A 127 -1.98 -12.64 5.56
CA THR A 127 -2.42 -11.44 6.29
C THR A 127 -3.77 -11.66 6.98
N CYS A 128 -4.71 -12.34 6.32
CA CYS A 128 -5.98 -12.66 6.96
C CYS A 128 -5.80 -13.61 8.15
N PHE A 129 -4.95 -14.61 8.06
CA PHE A 129 -4.64 -15.50 9.19
C PHE A 129 -3.95 -14.77 10.35
N GLU A 130 -3.01 -13.86 10.07
CA GLU A 130 -2.38 -13.01 11.08
C GLU A 130 -3.41 -12.16 11.83
N THR A 131 -4.32 -11.52 11.09
CA THR A 131 -5.38 -10.71 11.73
C THR A 131 -6.35 -11.58 12.55
N MET A 132 -6.68 -12.78 12.09
CA MET A 132 -7.51 -13.74 12.83
C MET A 132 -6.78 -14.25 14.08
N ALA A 133 -5.48 -14.46 14.04
CA ALA A 133 -4.66 -14.80 15.18
C ALA A 133 -4.76 -13.74 16.29
N GLU A 134 -4.94 -12.48 15.91
CA GLU A 134 -5.21 -11.37 16.82
C GLU A 134 -6.69 -11.17 17.14
N ASN A 135 -7.54 -12.18 16.93
CA ASN A 135 -8.97 -12.17 17.20
C ASN A 135 -9.79 -11.16 16.35
N LEU A 136 -9.35 -10.86 15.14
CA LEU A 136 -10.21 -10.20 14.16
C LEU A 136 -11.15 -11.25 13.54
N PRO A 137 -12.48 -10.99 13.41
CA PRO A 137 -13.39 -11.91 12.75
C PRO A 137 -12.99 -12.15 11.28
N ALA A 138 -13.12 -13.39 10.80
CA ALA A 138 -12.69 -13.79 9.45
C ALA A 138 -13.32 -12.93 8.33
N GLU A 139 -14.59 -12.57 8.49
CA GLU A 139 -15.32 -11.73 7.54
C GLU A 139 -14.81 -10.29 7.42
N ARG A 140 -13.92 -9.90 8.32
CA ARG A 140 -13.26 -8.57 8.30
C ARG A 140 -12.03 -8.53 7.39
N CYS A 141 -11.53 -9.66 6.93
CA CYS A 141 -10.40 -9.73 6.03
C CYS A 141 -10.76 -10.46 4.74
N ARG A 142 -10.54 -9.81 3.61
CA ARG A 142 -10.73 -10.38 2.27
C ARG A 142 -9.39 -10.68 1.63
N PRO A 143 -9.05 -11.97 1.38
CA PRO A 143 -7.83 -12.31 0.68
C PRO A 143 -7.91 -11.92 -0.80
N VAL A 144 -6.76 -11.46 -1.35
CA VAL A 144 -6.57 -11.16 -2.77
C VAL A 144 -5.30 -11.82 -3.27
N TYR A 145 -5.31 -12.23 -4.54
CA TYR A 145 -4.25 -13.03 -5.14
C TYR A 145 -3.48 -12.30 -6.25
N GLY A 146 -3.94 -11.12 -6.66
CA GLY A 146 -3.52 -10.34 -7.81
C GLY A 146 -4.53 -10.51 -8.95
N LEU A 147 -4.73 -9.45 -9.77
CA LEU A 147 -5.67 -9.39 -10.89
C LEU A 147 -7.11 -9.02 -10.52
N GLU A 148 -7.43 -8.87 -9.26
CA GLU A 148 -8.74 -8.37 -8.84
C GLU A 148 -8.92 -6.91 -9.25
N LYS A 149 -10.14 -6.60 -9.67
CA LYS A 149 -10.63 -5.25 -9.94
C LYS A 149 -11.82 -4.97 -9.03
N MET A 150 -11.77 -3.88 -8.31
CA MET A 150 -12.79 -3.50 -7.32
C MET A 150 -13.15 -2.04 -7.46
N GLU A 151 -14.42 -1.73 -7.48
CA GLU A 151 -14.91 -0.38 -7.27
C GLU A 151 -14.99 -0.14 -5.75
N LEU A 152 -14.19 0.78 -5.23
CA LEU A 152 -14.12 1.10 -3.80
C LEU A 152 -15.15 2.16 -3.40
N ALA A 153 -15.47 3.05 -4.33
CA ALA A 153 -16.50 4.10 -4.23
C ALA A 153 -16.86 4.53 -5.65
N PRO A 154 -17.94 5.28 -5.86
CA PRO A 154 -18.29 5.79 -7.18
C PRO A 154 -17.12 6.49 -7.87
N GLY A 155 -16.73 6.00 -9.05
CA GLY A 155 -15.59 6.50 -9.83
C GLY A 155 -14.22 6.21 -9.23
N VAL A 156 -14.08 5.40 -8.18
CA VAL A 156 -12.80 5.01 -7.58
C VAL A 156 -12.58 3.52 -7.79
N THR A 157 -11.65 3.14 -8.63
CA THR A 157 -11.33 1.75 -8.93
C THR A 157 -9.95 1.37 -8.45
N LEU A 158 -9.86 0.24 -7.77
CA LEU A 158 -8.63 -0.44 -7.38
C LEU A 158 -8.39 -1.67 -8.25
N ARG A 159 -7.16 -1.85 -8.73
CA ARG A 159 -6.67 -3.09 -9.32
C ARG A 159 -5.52 -3.63 -8.51
N VAL A 160 -5.62 -4.90 -8.14
CA VAL A 160 -4.54 -5.60 -7.42
C VAL A 160 -3.58 -6.19 -8.45
N VAL A 161 -2.30 -5.93 -8.25
CA VAL A 161 -1.22 -6.44 -9.11
C VAL A 161 -0.41 -7.45 -8.31
N ARG A 162 -0.28 -8.70 -8.80
CA ARG A 162 0.66 -9.65 -8.20
C ARG A 162 2.07 -9.13 -8.38
N TRP A 163 2.80 -8.99 -7.27
CA TRP A 163 4.11 -8.37 -7.22
C TRP A 163 5.13 -9.27 -6.52
N ASN A 164 6.40 -8.88 -6.47
CA ASN A 164 7.45 -9.62 -5.78
C ASN A 164 7.98 -8.86 -4.55
N HIS A 165 8.78 -9.55 -3.74
CA HIS A 165 9.46 -8.97 -2.57
C HIS A 165 10.85 -8.42 -2.96
N SER A 166 11.37 -7.48 -2.16
CA SER A 166 12.72 -6.91 -2.34
C SER A 166 13.82 -7.92 -1.99
N GLY A 167 15.01 -7.69 -2.51
CA GLY A 167 16.19 -8.51 -2.27
C GLY A 167 16.53 -9.45 -3.41
N ASP A 168 17.54 -10.26 -3.19
CA ASP A 168 18.02 -11.28 -4.11
C ASP A 168 17.57 -12.65 -3.59
N PRO A 169 16.67 -13.37 -4.28
CA PRO A 169 16.16 -14.66 -3.84
C PRO A 169 17.27 -15.72 -3.68
N ALA A 170 18.38 -15.60 -4.43
CA ALA A 170 19.52 -16.50 -4.31
C ALA A 170 20.30 -16.30 -2.98
N LYS A 171 20.18 -15.13 -2.35
CA LYS A 171 20.86 -14.78 -1.10
C LYS A 171 19.94 -14.84 0.10
N ASN A 172 18.67 -14.47 -0.06
CA ASN A 172 17.69 -14.29 1.00
C ASN A 172 16.38 -15.03 0.67
N TRP A 173 16.46 -16.30 0.36
CA TRP A 173 15.33 -17.09 -0.11
C TRP A 173 14.14 -17.09 0.87
N GLU A 174 14.38 -17.20 2.19
CA GLU A 174 13.31 -17.23 3.21
C GLU A 174 12.52 -15.92 3.24
N GLN A 175 13.19 -14.79 3.05
CA GLN A 175 12.56 -13.48 3.03
C GLN A 175 11.84 -13.22 1.70
N HIS A 176 12.38 -13.76 0.62
CA HIS A 176 11.90 -13.52 -0.75
C HIS A 176 10.86 -14.54 -1.21
N ASP A 177 11.00 -15.81 -0.81
CA ASP A 177 10.10 -16.88 -1.24
C ASP A 177 8.66 -16.58 -0.74
N PRO A 178 7.67 -16.64 -1.64
CA PRO A 178 6.28 -16.39 -1.28
C PRO A 178 5.69 -17.57 -0.47
N VAL A 179 6.07 -17.68 0.79
CA VAL A 179 5.55 -18.65 1.74
C VAL A 179 4.19 -18.22 2.26
N GLU A 180 3.24 -19.14 2.33
CA GLU A 180 1.92 -18.93 2.90
C GLU A 180 1.77 -19.71 4.20
N LEU A 181 1.13 -19.10 5.19
CA LEU A 181 0.65 -19.83 6.37
C LEU A 181 -0.42 -20.82 5.91
N GLU A 182 -0.38 -22.03 6.47
CA GLU A 182 -1.39 -23.08 6.24
C GLU A 182 -2.54 -22.97 7.22
N ASP A 183 -2.25 -22.44 8.42
CA ASP A 183 -3.20 -22.26 9.53
C ASP A 183 -3.02 -20.90 10.18
N ILE A 184 -4.00 -20.53 11.01
CA ILE A 184 -3.97 -19.32 11.83
C ILE A 184 -2.84 -19.44 12.86
N PRO A 185 -1.89 -18.49 12.95
CA PRO A 185 -0.85 -18.50 13.96
C PRO A 185 -1.43 -18.51 15.38
N ARG A 186 -0.74 -19.18 16.30
CA ARG A 186 -1.17 -19.24 17.69
C ARG A 186 -0.44 -18.16 18.50
N GLN A 187 -1.23 -17.35 19.18
CA GLN A 187 -0.69 -16.44 20.18
C GLN A 187 0.07 -17.19 21.26
N ASP A 188 1.18 -16.64 21.69
CA ASP A 188 1.90 -17.11 22.86
C ASP A 188 1.00 -17.00 24.10
N PRO A 189 0.79 -18.10 24.85
CA PRO A 189 -0.16 -18.11 25.96
C PRO A 189 0.26 -17.23 27.14
N ALA A 190 1.54 -16.93 27.28
CA ALA A 190 2.04 -16.10 28.38
C ALA A 190 1.94 -14.62 28.09
N THR A 191 2.16 -14.21 26.83
CA THR A 191 2.20 -12.81 26.41
C THR A 191 1.01 -12.40 25.56
N GLY A 192 0.38 -13.34 24.85
CA GLY A 192 -0.65 -13.10 23.85
C GLY A 192 -0.09 -12.46 22.57
N GLY A 193 1.22 -12.48 22.36
CA GLY A 193 1.88 -11.95 21.18
C GLY A 193 2.10 -12.98 20.08
N LEU A 194 2.47 -12.51 18.89
CA LEU A 194 2.88 -13.31 17.74
C LEU A 194 4.39 -13.17 17.51
N LYS A 195 4.98 -14.15 16.85
CA LYS A 195 6.40 -14.13 16.50
C LYS A 195 6.59 -13.38 15.20
N ALA A 196 7.23 -12.23 15.28
CA ALA A 196 7.39 -11.32 14.14
C ALA A 196 8.49 -11.72 13.13
N GLY A 197 8.90 -12.98 13.10
CA GLY A 197 9.89 -13.51 12.17
C GLY A 197 9.32 -13.69 10.75
N VAL A 198 10.17 -13.60 9.75
CA VAL A 198 9.76 -13.74 8.33
C VAL A 198 9.48 -15.18 7.90
N ALA A 199 9.90 -16.16 8.67
CA ALA A 199 9.66 -17.59 8.44
C ALA A 199 8.69 -18.19 9.47
N GLU A 200 8.08 -17.38 10.33
CA GLU A 200 7.24 -17.82 11.42
C GLU A 200 5.79 -17.33 11.23
N ASP A 201 5.35 -16.36 12.04
CA ASP A 201 3.96 -15.91 12.00
C ASP A 201 3.71 -14.80 10.97
N PHE A 202 4.78 -14.18 10.42
CA PHE A 202 4.73 -13.10 9.44
C PHE A 202 5.59 -13.36 8.18
N PRO A 203 5.36 -14.48 7.47
CA PRO A 203 6.08 -14.77 6.22
C PRO A 203 5.57 -13.91 5.06
N ASN A 204 6.22 -13.99 3.91
CA ASN A 204 5.86 -13.22 2.71
C ASN A 204 4.46 -13.54 2.12
N GLY A 205 3.68 -14.39 2.74
CA GLY A 205 2.25 -14.58 2.50
C GLY A 205 1.82 -14.76 1.04
N GLY A 206 2.46 -15.64 0.30
CA GLY A 206 2.14 -15.89 -1.09
C GLY A 206 2.59 -14.78 -2.06
N GLY A 207 3.53 -13.95 -1.65
CA GLY A 207 4.12 -12.87 -2.42
C GLY A 207 3.43 -11.51 -2.22
N ASN A 208 4.02 -10.49 -2.80
CA ASN A 208 3.64 -9.09 -2.65
C ASN A 208 2.47 -8.70 -3.57
N ARG A 209 1.75 -7.63 -3.23
CA ARG A 209 0.69 -6.99 -4.04
C ARG A 209 1.04 -5.53 -4.26
N GLY A 210 0.92 -5.11 -5.52
CA GLY A 210 0.84 -3.70 -5.86
C GLY A 210 -0.63 -3.30 -6.03
N PHE A 211 -0.89 -2.01 -5.90
CA PHE A 211 -2.23 -1.43 -5.98
C PHE A 211 -2.26 -0.30 -7.00
N LEU A 212 -2.99 -0.50 -8.10
CA LEU A 212 -3.22 0.53 -9.11
C LEU A 212 -4.61 1.15 -8.88
N PHE A 213 -4.61 2.42 -8.54
CA PHE A 213 -5.82 3.22 -8.36
C PHE A 213 -6.09 4.07 -9.59
N THR A 214 -7.36 4.13 -9.95
CA THR A 214 -7.86 5.10 -10.93
C THR A 214 -9.08 5.82 -10.37
N VAL A 215 -9.14 7.12 -10.54
CA VAL A 215 -10.28 7.93 -10.13
C VAL A 215 -10.79 8.73 -11.33
N ASP A 216 -12.06 8.52 -11.66
CA ASP A 216 -12.78 9.27 -12.69
C ASP A 216 -13.40 10.51 -12.04
N GLY A 217 -12.58 11.54 -11.80
CA GLY A 217 -13.01 12.78 -11.16
C GLY A 217 -13.74 13.73 -12.11
N PRO A 218 -14.47 14.73 -11.58
CA PRO A 218 -15.26 15.66 -12.40
C PRO A 218 -14.41 16.59 -13.28
N LYS A 219 -13.12 16.75 -12.96
CA LYS A 219 -12.15 17.56 -13.74
C LYS A 219 -11.23 16.73 -14.61
N GLY A 220 -11.42 15.42 -14.65
CA GLY A 220 -10.61 14.47 -15.39
C GLY A 220 -10.12 13.30 -14.52
N ARG A 221 -9.68 12.26 -15.20
CA ARG A 221 -9.12 11.07 -14.57
C ARG A 221 -7.75 11.38 -14.00
N TYR A 222 -7.43 10.78 -12.83
CA TYR A 222 -6.09 10.70 -12.27
C TYR A 222 -5.84 9.31 -11.70
N SER A 223 -4.56 8.93 -11.57
CA SER A 223 -4.16 7.56 -11.24
C SER A 223 -2.85 7.51 -10.51
N TRP A 224 -2.68 6.49 -9.67
CA TRP A 224 -1.39 6.19 -9.03
C TRP A 224 -1.20 4.69 -8.84
N TYR A 225 0.05 4.30 -8.84
CA TYR A 225 0.47 2.93 -8.51
C TYR A 225 1.28 2.93 -7.22
N TYR A 226 0.96 1.99 -6.35
CA TYR A 226 1.65 1.77 -5.08
C TYR A 226 2.16 0.34 -5.02
N HIS A 227 3.40 0.16 -4.54
CA HIS A 227 3.92 -1.11 -4.05
C HIS A 227 4.88 -0.89 -2.88
N ASN A 228 4.89 -1.80 -1.93
CA ASN A 228 5.63 -1.66 -0.68
C ASN A 228 6.95 -2.43 -0.66
N SER A 229 7.26 -3.22 -1.69
CA SER A 229 8.50 -3.96 -1.85
C SER A 229 8.72 -4.25 -3.34
N ALA A 230 9.94 -4.49 -3.79
CA ALA A 230 10.24 -4.94 -5.15
C ALA A 230 11.68 -5.44 -5.27
N SER A 231 11.91 -6.50 -6.07
CA SER A 231 13.23 -6.96 -6.49
C SER A 231 13.36 -6.86 -8.00
N ALA A 232 14.42 -6.22 -8.46
CA ALA A 232 14.69 -6.14 -9.90
C ALA A 232 15.16 -7.46 -10.51
N VAL A 233 15.62 -8.40 -9.67
CA VAL A 233 16.23 -9.67 -10.13
C VAL A 233 15.20 -10.57 -10.80
N ASP A 234 13.95 -10.54 -10.35
CA ASP A 234 12.89 -11.45 -10.79
C ASP A 234 11.55 -10.73 -11.09
N LEU A 235 11.58 -9.42 -11.37
CA LEU A 235 10.39 -8.68 -11.78
C LEU A 235 9.78 -9.19 -13.11
N ASP A 236 10.58 -9.81 -13.95
CA ASP A 236 10.19 -10.42 -15.22
C ASP A 236 10.08 -11.96 -15.16
N VAL A 237 10.24 -12.55 -13.96
CA VAL A 237 10.12 -13.99 -13.73
C VAL A 237 8.72 -14.33 -13.21
N PRO A 238 8.04 -15.36 -13.76
CA PRO A 238 6.74 -15.78 -13.25
C PRO A 238 6.79 -16.22 -11.78
N ILE A 239 5.83 -15.77 -10.98
CA ILE A 239 5.64 -16.21 -9.60
C ILE A 239 4.84 -17.51 -9.62
N VAL A 240 5.45 -18.60 -9.19
CA VAL A 240 4.79 -19.91 -9.09
C VAL A 240 4.70 -20.33 -7.63
N ILE A 241 3.47 -20.53 -7.13
CA ILE A 241 3.21 -20.93 -5.74
C ILE A 241 2.37 -22.19 -5.75
N LYS A 242 2.87 -23.29 -5.14
CA LYS A 242 2.18 -24.59 -5.08
C LYS A 242 1.71 -25.06 -6.49
N GLY A 243 2.53 -24.79 -7.52
CA GLY A 243 2.26 -25.16 -8.91
C GLY A 243 1.28 -24.24 -9.65
N VAL A 244 0.80 -23.18 -9.05
CA VAL A 244 -0.04 -22.16 -9.69
C VAL A 244 0.85 -21.01 -10.18
N ASP A 245 0.79 -20.72 -11.48
CA ASP A 245 1.49 -19.61 -12.11
C ASP A 245 0.64 -18.34 -12.02
N TYR A 246 1.15 -17.33 -11.33
CA TYR A 246 0.53 -16.01 -11.17
C TYR A 246 1.07 -14.96 -12.15
N GLY A 247 1.94 -15.35 -13.08
CA GLY A 247 2.60 -14.48 -14.04
C GLY A 247 3.74 -13.65 -13.45
N ALA A 248 4.55 -13.06 -14.33
CA ALA A 248 5.63 -12.17 -13.92
C ALA A 248 5.07 -10.83 -13.42
N PRO A 249 5.63 -10.25 -12.34
CA PRO A 249 5.16 -8.98 -11.76
C PRO A 249 5.01 -7.86 -12.78
N ILE A 250 6.03 -7.65 -13.62
CA ILE A 250 6.01 -6.59 -14.61
C ILE A 250 4.93 -6.80 -15.69
N GLU A 251 4.65 -8.05 -16.08
CA GLU A 251 3.57 -8.37 -17.02
C GLU A 251 2.19 -8.19 -16.36
N ASN A 252 2.07 -8.51 -15.07
CA ASN A 252 0.87 -8.24 -14.30
C ASN A 252 0.58 -6.73 -14.22
N LEU A 253 1.62 -5.90 -14.02
CA LEU A 253 1.50 -4.45 -14.04
C LEU A 253 1.06 -3.95 -15.42
N LYS A 254 1.69 -4.41 -16.50
CA LYS A 254 1.29 -4.06 -17.87
C LYS A 254 -0.16 -4.43 -18.16
N ARG A 255 -0.63 -5.57 -17.66
CA ARG A 255 -2.02 -5.99 -17.80
C ARG A 255 -2.97 -5.08 -17.03
N ALA A 256 -2.63 -4.70 -15.79
CA ALA A 256 -3.44 -3.79 -14.99
C ALA A 256 -3.55 -2.40 -15.64
N MET A 257 -2.45 -1.89 -16.22
CA MET A 257 -2.43 -0.64 -16.99
C MET A 257 -3.36 -0.72 -18.22
N ARG A 258 -3.25 -1.81 -19.01
CA ARG A 258 -4.14 -2.01 -20.18
C ARG A 258 -5.61 -2.12 -19.76
N ASP A 259 -5.93 -2.87 -18.70
CA ASP A 259 -7.32 -3.00 -18.19
C ASP A 259 -7.86 -1.65 -17.66
N ALA A 260 -6.99 -0.80 -17.16
CA ALA A 260 -7.33 0.55 -16.73
C ALA A 260 -7.47 1.53 -17.91
N GLY A 261 -7.03 1.17 -19.12
CA GLY A 261 -6.94 2.08 -20.26
C GLY A 261 -5.95 3.21 -20.02
N LEU A 262 -4.81 2.91 -19.38
CA LEU A 262 -3.78 3.88 -19.02
C LEU A 262 -2.52 3.67 -19.87
N ASP A 263 -2.02 4.76 -20.47
CA ASP A 263 -0.69 4.82 -21.11
C ASP A 263 0.39 5.32 -20.14
N SER A 264 -0.03 5.95 -19.04
CA SER A 264 0.83 6.48 -17.97
C SER A 264 0.04 6.59 -16.66
N VAL A 265 0.75 6.74 -15.53
CA VAL A 265 0.15 7.11 -14.24
C VAL A 265 0.61 8.51 -13.83
N ASP A 266 -0.19 9.21 -13.02
CA ASP A 266 0.18 10.53 -12.52
C ASP A 266 1.21 10.44 -11.39
N LEU A 267 1.15 9.35 -10.59
CA LEU A 267 2.06 9.16 -9.47
C LEU A 267 2.44 7.68 -9.32
N TRP A 268 3.72 7.44 -9.06
CA TRP A 268 4.24 6.19 -8.56
C TRP A 268 4.70 6.37 -7.11
N ILE A 269 4.22 5.51 -6.21
CA ILE A 269 4.67 5.40 -4.82
C ILE A 269 5.28 4.01 -4.67
N GLY A 270 6.58 3.94 -4.42
CA GLY A 270 7.25 2.63 -4.43
C GLY A 270 8.67 2.66 -3.92
N THR A 271 9.30 1.49 -3.91
CA THR A 271 10.65 1.25 -3.43
C THR A 271 11.47 0.42 -4.42
N GLY A 272 12.75 0.18 -4.11
CA GLY A 272 13.66 -0.69 -4.85
C GLY A 272 14.77 0.05 -5.60
N GLY A 273 14.79 1.39 -5.55
CA GLY A 273 15.84 2.24 -6.12
C GLY A 273 16.02 2.07 -7.63
N LEU A 274 17.16 2.53 -8.14
CA LEU A 274 17.48 2.52 -9.58
C LEU A 274 17.23 1.18 -10.31
N PRO A 275 17.59 0.00 -9.77
CA PRO A 275 17.35 -1.26 -10.49
C PRO A 275 15.88 -1.52 -10.78
N VAL A 276 15.00 -1.23 -9.82
CA VAL A 276 13.54 -1.37 -9.98
C VAL A 276 12.98 -0.24 -10.85
N ALA A 277 13.44 0.99 -10.66
CA ALA A 277 13.02 2.13 -11.47
C ALA A 277 13.24 1.88 -12.98
N LYS A 278 14.36 1.29 -13.37
CA LYS A 278 14.66 0.93 -14.78
C LYS A 278 13.65 -0.03 -15.40
N LEU A 279 12.97 -0.86 -14.61
CA LEU A 279 11.96 -1.81 -15.08
C LEU A 279 10.54 -1.25 -14.98
N VAL A 280 10.26 -0.48 -13.96
CA VAL A 280 8.91 0.04 -13.64
C VAL A 280 8.59 1.31 -14.43
N VAL A 281 9.52 2.26 -14.53
CA VAL A 281 9.31 3.55 -15.21
C VAL A 281 8.91 3.39 -16.68
N PRO A 282 9.52 2.50 -17.49
CA PRO A 282 9.07 2.31 -18.88
C PRO A 282 7.64 1.82 -19.02
N VAL A 283 7.12 1.10 -18.01
CA VAL A 283 5.75 0.57 -17.99
C VAL A 283 4.76 1.60 -17.48
N LEU A 284 5.03 2.20 -16.33
CA LEU A 284 4.15 3.17 -15.69
C LEU A 284 4.18 4.54 -16.35
N LYS A 285 5.35 4.95 -16.88
CA LYS A 285 5.63 6.32 -17.38
C LYS A 285 5.08 7.37 -16.40
N PRO A 286 5.47 7.31 -15.13
CA PRO A 286 4.86 8.14 -14.10
C PRO A 286 5.27 9.60 -14.30
N LYS A 287 4.37 10.55 -14.01
CA LYS A 287 4.71 11.98 -14.00
C LYS A 287 5.53 12.36 -12.78
N ALA A 288 5.25 11.69 -11.64
CA ALA A 288 5.96 11.90 -10.38
C ALA A 288 6.21 10.58 -9.66
N HIS A 289 7.24 10.57 -8.80
CA HIS A 289 7.59 9.45 -7.91
C HIS A 289 7.79 9.92 -6.48
N ILE A 290 7.18 9.21 -5.53
CA ILE A 290 7.44 9.31 -4.09
C ILE A 290 8.14 8.02 -3.67
N PRO A 291 9.44 8.05 -3.30
CA PRO A 291 10.13 6.89 -2.75
C PRO A 291 9.63 6.58 -1.34
N ILE A 292 9.55 5.31 -1.03
CA ILE A 292 9.13 4.80 0.28
C ILE A 292 10.05 3.67 0.74
N HIS A 293 9.95 3.27 2.02
CA HIS A 293 10.65 2.12 2.59
C HIS A 293 12.18 2.23 2.62
N TRP A 294 12.70 3.44 2.73
CA TRP A 294 14.14 3.74 2.83
C TRP A 294 14.54 4.28 4.21
N ASP A 295 13.57 4.65 5.04
CA ASP A 295 13.69 5.43 6.27
C ASP A 295 13.97 4.58 7.53
N GLY A 296 14.22 3.27 7.35
CA GLY A 296 14.53 2.36 8.46
C GLY A 296 13.29 1.81 9.19
N LEU A 297 13.49 0.72 9.91
CA LEU A 297 12.43 -0.12 10.48
C LEU A 297 12.38 -0.11 12.01
N TRP A 298 13.47 0.34 12.66
CA TRP A 298 13.76 -0.01 14.05
C TRP A 298 13.60 1.15 15.04
N GLN A 299 13.82 2.38 14.59
CA GLN A 299 13.71 3.54 15.47
C GLN A 299 12.25 3.77 15.89
N PRO A 300 12.02 4.25 17.12
CA PRO A 300 10.68 4.62 17.56
C PRO A 300 10.01 5.60 16.58
N PHE A 301 8.73 5.40 16.30
CA PHE A 301 8.00 6.27 15.38
C PHE A 301 8.06 7.76 15.78
N GLU A 302 8.04 8.02 17.08
CA GLU A 302 8.11 9.36 17.66
C GLU A 302 9.43 10.09 17.42
N ALA A 303 10.48 9.33 17.10
CA ALA A 303 11.77 9.92 16.74
C ALA A 303 11.72 10.65 15.39
N GLY A 304 10.68 10.39 14.60
CA GLY A 304 10.53 10.93 13.26
C GLY A 304 11.48 10.26 12.26
N MET A 305 11.56 10.83 11.07
CA MET A 305 12.38 10.33 9.98
C MET A 305 13.88 10.41 10.34
N PRO A 306 14.63 9.28 10.28
CA PRO A 306 16.01 9.20 10.80
C PRO A 306 17.04 9.86 9.88
N TRP A 307 16.82 9.88 8.56
CA TRP A 307 17.69 10.48 7.54
C TRP A 307 16.89 10.84 6.28
N PRO A 308 17.36 11.79 5.46
CA PRO A 308 16.70 12.15 4.21
C PRO A 308 16.87 11.05 3.16
N PHE A 309 15.93 11.00 2.21
CA PHE A 309 16.09 10.18 1.02
C PHE A 309 17.31 10.65 0.21
N SER A 310 18.17 9.71 -0.14
CA SER A 310 19.33 9.95 -0.99
C SER A 310 19.68 8.69 -1.80
N ASP A 311 19.40 8.74 -3.10
CA ASP A 311 19.86 7.77 -4.10
C ASP A 311 20.23 8.54 -5.37
N PRO A 312 21.46 9.09 -5.45
CA PRO A 312 21.87 9.95 -6.57
C PRO A 312 21.72 9.30 -7.95
N ALA A 313 21.90 7.98 -8.04
CA ALA A 313 21.79 7.26 -9.31
C ALA A 313 20.35 7.10 -9.76
N ASP A 314 19.43 6.86 -8.83
CA ASP A 314 17.99 6.83 -9.10
C ASP A 314 17.46 8.23 -9.43
N GLU A 315 17.92 9.25 -8.69
CA GLU A 315 17.58 10.65 -8.92
C GLU A 315 17.95 11.10 -10.34
N GLU A 316 19.18 10.78 -10.78
CA GLU A 316 19.65 11.11 -12.13
C GLU A 316 18.81 10.40 -13.20
N TYR A 317 18.54 9.11 -13.02
CA TYR A 317 17.74 8.33 -13.96
C TYR A 317 16.29 8.86 -14.08
N LEU A 318 15.65 9.16 -12.96
CA LEU A 318 14.30 9.70 -12.94
C LEU A 318 14.23 11.07 -13.62
N ALA A 319 15.22 11.93 -13.37
CA ALA A 319 15.32 13.23 -14.04
C ALA A 319 15.48 13.09 -15.57
N GLN A 320 16.33 12.16 -16.04
CA GLN A 320 16.50 11.85 -17.46
C GLN A 320 15.23 11.28 -18.09
N ALA A 321 14.45 10.51 -17.34
CA ALA A 321 13.16 9.95 -17.75
C ALA A 321 12.01 10.98 -17.70
N GLY A 322 12.25 12.20 -17.24
CA GLY A 322 11.24 13.24 -17.10
C GLY A 322 10.27 13.02 -15.94
N VAL A 323 10.66 12.21 -14.95
CA VAL A 323 9.87 11.91 -13.74
C VAL A 323 10.21 12.90 -12.63
N THR A 324 9.23 13.59 -12.08
CA THR A 324 9.44 14.48 -10.92
C THR A 324 9.62 13.64 -9.65
N LEU A 325 10.80 13.65 -9.08
CA LEU A 325 11.06 13.01 -7.79
C LEU A 325 10.57 13.92 -6.64
N ILE A 326 9.68 13.38 -5.80
CA ILE A 326 9.15 14.04 -4.61
C ILE A 326 9.75 13.36 -3.40
N LYS A 327 10.72 14.00 -2.75
CA LYS A 327 11.40 13.46 -1.57
C LYS A 327 10.62 13.80 -0.30
N PRO A 328 10.12 12.81 0.46
CA PRO A 328 9.59 13.07 1.79
C PRO A 328 10.66 13.70 2.69
N ALA A 329 10.29 14.71 3.46
CA ALA A 329 11.18 15.42 4.38
C ALA A 329 10.93 15.06 5.84
N GLN A 330 9.73 14.60 6.19
CA GLN A 330 9.37 14.15 7.53
C GLN A 330 8.16 13.20 7.45
N TYR A 331 7.98 12.35 8.45
CA TYR A 331 6.73 11.61 8.63
C TYR A 331 5.55 12.57 8.68
N MET A 332 4.43 12.12 8.16
CA MET A 332 3.20 12.90 7.95
C MET A 332 3.31 13.99 6.89
N ASP A 333 4.32 13.96 6.01
CA ASP A 333 4.30 14.76 4.79
C ASP A 333 3.09 14.40 3.96
N LYS A 334 2.48 15.43 3.36
CA LYS A 334 1.20 15.31 2.67
C LYS A 334 1.23 15.95 1.31
N TRP A 335 0.63 15.27 0.35
CA TRP A 335 0.47 15.76 -1.02
C TRP A 335 -0.98 15.60 -1.47
N ARG A 336 -1.36 16.41 -2.42
CA ARG A 336 -2.62 16.28 -3.15
C ARG A 336 -2.36 15.89 -4.59
N LEU A 337 -3.03 14.83 -5.04
CA LEU A 337 -3.04 14.40 -6.43
C LEU A 337 -4.43 14.63 -7.01
N ASP A 338 -4.47 15.27 -8.19
CA ASP A 338 -5.66 15.42 -9.03
C ASP A 338 -5.27 15.37 -10.52
N SER A 339 -6.18 15.67 -11.41
CA SER A 339 -5.92 15.67 -12.86
C SER A 339 -4.87 16.69 -13.33
N ALA A 340 -4.51 17.67 -12.48
CA ALA A 340 -3.44 18.64 -12.76
C ALA A 340 -2.06 18.18 -12.26
N GLY A 341 -1.99 17.07 -11.49
CA GLY A 341 -0.76 16.49 -10.97
C GLY A 341 -0.65 16.52 -9.46
N VAL A 342 0.57 16.32 -8.94
CA VAL A 342 0.88 16.22 -7.51
C VAL A 342 1.41 17.56 -6.99
N ARG A 343 0.94 17.98 -5.82
CA ARG A 343 1.46 19.17 -5.11
C ARG A 343 1.47 18.96 -3.61
N PRO A 344 2.43 19.58 -2.88
CA PRO A 344 2.47 19.49 -1.42
C PRO A 344 1.25 20.17 -0.80
N VAL A 345 0.85 19.65 0.37
CA VAL A 345 -0.22 20.18 1.21
C VAL A 345 0.32 20.36 2.62
N GLU A 346 0.01 21.52 3.21
CA GLU A 346 0.36 21.84 4.59
C GLU A 346 -0.21 20.80 5.56
N ASN A 347 0.63 20.27 6.46
CA ASN A 347 0.25 19.27 7.46
C ASN A 347 0.97 19.46 8.81
N SER A 348 1.49 20.65 9.09
CA SER A 348 2.27 20.96 10.29
C SER A 348 1.48 20.75 11.58
N ALA A 349 0.17 20.92 11.57
CA ALA A 349 -0.66 20.69 12.75
C ALA A 349 -0.62 19.21 13.19
N ILE A 350 -0.72 18.28 12.25
CA ILE A 350 -0.63 16.83 12.52
C ILE A 350 0.79 16.47 12.94
N LYS A 351 1.82 16.92 12.22
CA LYS A 351 3.22 16.70 12.59
C LYS A 351 3.49 17.15 14.03
N LYS A 352 3.08 18.37 14.38
CA LYS A 352 3.24 18.92 15.72
C LYS A 352 2.51 18.10 16.79
N SER A 353 1.30 17.61 16.53
CA SER A 353 0.54 16.78 17.47
C SER A 353 1.22 15.44 17.78
N LEU A 354 2.04 14.95 16.84
CA LEU A 354 2.86 13.73 16.97
C LEU A 354 4.28 14.01 17.47
N GLY A 355 4.64 15.29 17.72
CA GLY A 355 5.96 15.68 18.19
C GLY A 355 7.00 15.88 17.09
N PHE A 356 6.62 15.79 15.81
CA PHE A 356 7.53 16.05 14.71
C PHE A 356 7.72 17.54 14.48
N THR A 357 8.95 17.96 14.25
CA THR A 357 9.30 19.33 13.86
C THR A 357 9.47 19.39 12.34
N ASP A 358 9.05 20.49 11.71
CA ASP A 358 9.18 20.66 10.25
C ASP A 358 10.62 20.77 9.76
N VAL A 359 11.54 20.92 10.69
CA VAL A 359 12.97 21.06 10.41
C VAL A 359 13.73 20.12 11.35
N GLN A 360 13.82 18.86 11.02
CA GLN A 360 15.07 18.19 11.33
C GLN A 360 16.07 18.71 10.32
N SER A 361 16.86 19.70 10.73
CA SER A 361 18.10 20.00 10.04
C SER A 361 18.95 18.74 10.11
N PHE A 362 19.05 18.00 9.02
CA PHE A 362 20.04 16.93 8.85
C PHE A 362 21.44 17.54 8.70
N GLY A 363 21.72 18.58 9.51
CA GLY A 363 22.97 19.24 9.60
C GLY A 363 23.84 18.54 10.64
N ASP A 364 24.98 18.07 10.18
CA ASP A 364 26.14 17.71 10.97
C ASP A 364 26.03 16.44 11.82
N LYS A 365 26.19 15.28 11.16
CA LYS A 365 26.88 14.13 11.76
C LYS A 365 28.04 13.72 10.89
#